data_26a109495705b0753218d9953d1baf74
#
_entry.id   26a109495705b0753218d9953d1baf74
#
_cell.length_a   1.000
_cell.length_b   1.000
_cell.length_c   1.000
_cell.angle_alpha   90.00
_cell.angle_beta   90.00
_cell.angle_gamma   90.00
#
_symmetry.space_group_name_H-M   'P 1'
#
loop_
_entity.id
_entity.type
_entity.pdbx_description
1 polymer ?
#
loop_
_entity_poly.entity_id
_entity_poly.type
_entity_poly.pdbx_seq_one_letter_code
_entity_poly.pdbx_strand_id
1 'polypeptide(L)' 'MITLEEAKQHQEMITELVEKLNSAIAHATMQGVHVELDINHVSTIGARNHPIVMPNVTINPCDIKGVEDE' A
#
# COMPACT_ATOMS: atom_id res chain seq x y z
N MET A 1 23.07 9.00 -10.54
CA MET A 1 23.44 7.65 -10.11
C MET A 1 23.72 7.65 -8.63
N ILE A 2 23.23 6.66 -7.92
CA ILE A 2 23.39 6.60 -6.48
C ILE A 2 24.44 5.58 -6.11
N THR A 3 24.97 5.71 -4.89
CA THR A 3 25.93 4.75 -4.39
C THR A 3 25.21 3.48 -3.95
N LEU A 4 26.01 2.42 -3.75
CA LEU A 4 25.44 1.16 -3.25
C LEU A 4 24.81 1.36 -1.89
N GLU A 5 25.42 2.18 -1.06
CA GLU A 5 24.89 2.43 0.26
C GLU A 5 23.56 3.15 0.21
N GLU A 6 23.44 4.12 -0.70
CA GLU A 6 22.16 4.81 -0.87
C GLU A 6 21.10 3.85 -1.40
N ALA A 7 21.48 2.96 -2.31
CA ALA A 7 20.53 1.98 -2.81
C ALA A 7 20.04 1.06 -1.70
N LYS A 8 20.92 0.68 -0.78
CA LYS A 8 20.53 -0.16 0.34
C LYS A 8 19.57 0.58 1.27
N GLN A 9 19.78 1.86 1.46
CA GLN A 9 18.87 2.64 2.30
C GLN A 9 17.48 2.70 1.69
N HIS A 10 17.41 2.87 0.39
CA HIS A 10 16.10 2.86 -0.28
C HIS A 10 15.43 1.48 -0.15
N GLN A 11 16.22 0.43 -0.31
CA GLN A 11 15.69 -0.92 -0.19
C GLN A 11 15.10 -1.17 1.20
N GLU A 12 15.83 -0.75 2.23
CA GLU A 12 15.37 -0.93 3.60
C GLU A 12 14.11 -0.14 3.88
N MET A 13 14.07 1.09 3.37
CA MET A 13 12.91 1.94 3.58
C MET A 13 11.66 1.33 2.96
N ILE A 14 11.79 0.87 1.71
CA ILE A 14 10.65 0.28 1.02
C ILE A 14 10.20 -1.00 1.70
N THR A 15 11.15 -1.84 2.09
CA THR A 15 10.83 -3.09 2.78
C THR A 15 10.08 -2.81 4.07
N GLU A 16 10.54 -1.84 4.82
CA GLU A 16 9.88 -1.50 6.08
C GLU A 16 8.47 -0.99 5.85
N LEU A 17 8.30 -0.14 4.84
CA LEU A 17 6.98 0.39 4.53
C LEU A 17 6.03 -0.71 4.06
N VAL A 18 6.54 -1.67 3.29
CA VAL A 18 5.72 -2.78 2.84
C VAL A 18 5.28 -3.64 4.02
N GLU A 19 6.17 -3.86 4.98
CA GLU A 19 5.81 -4.63 6.16
C GLU A 19 4.72 -3.93 6.96
N LYS A 20 4.82 -2.61 7.09
CA LYS A 20 3.78 -1.86 7.79
C LYS A 20 2.46 -1.91 7.04
N LEU A 21 2.54 -1.82 5.72
CA LEU A 21 1.34 -1.90 4.89
C LEU A 21 0.67 -3.27 5.03
N ASN A 22 1.46 -4.34 5.00
CA ASN A 22 0.91 -5.68 5.15
C ASN A 22 0.24 -5.86 6.51
N SER A 23 0.84 -5.32 7.54
CA SER A 23 0.25 -5.38 8.88
C SER A 23 -1.08 -4.63 8.91
N ALA A 24 -1.12 -3.46 8.30
CA ALA A 24 -2.35 -2.66 8.26
C ALA A 24 -3.43 -3.38 7.49
N ILE A 25 -3.07 -4.03 6.38
CA ILE A 25 -4.03 -4.77 5.58
C ILE A 25 -4.59 -5.95 6.38
N ALA A 26 -3.72 -6.65 7.10
CA ALA A 26 -4.17 -7.78 7.89
C ALA A 26 -5.16 -7.34 8.95
N HIS A 27 -4.86 -6.25 9.63
CA HIS A 27 -5.76 -5.73 10.66
C HIS A 27 -7.08 -5.28 10.06
N ALA A 28 -7.03 -4.58 8.94
CA ALA A 28 -8.23 -4.10 8.29
C ALA A 28 -9.11 -5.26 7.84
N THR A 29 -8.49 -6.28 7.27
CA THR A 29 -9.24 -7.44 6.81
C THR A 29 -9.92 -8.16 7.96
N MET A 30 -9.25 -8.25 9.08
CA MET A 30 -9.85 -8.86 10.26
C MET A 30 -11.03 -8.06 10.79
N GLN A 31 -11.07 -6.78 10.49
CA GLN A 31 -12.17 -5.91 10.91
C GLN A 31 -13.27 -5.81 9.88
N GLY A 32 -13.17 -6.54 8.77
CA GLY A 32 -14.21 -6.52 7.78
C GLY A 32 -13.98 -5.53 6.65
N VAL A 33 -12.83 -4.93 6.59
CA VAL A 33 -12.51 -3.99 5.52
C VAL A 33 -11.87 -4.76 4.37
N HIS A 34 -12.38 -4.57 3.18
CA HIS A 34 -11.85 -5.24 2.00
C HIS A 34 -10.79 -4.37 1.35
N VAL A 35 -9.61 -4.92 1.16
CA VAL A 35 -8.47 -4.19 0.62
C VAL A 35 -7.96 -4.90 -0.62
N GLU A 36 -7.84 -4.16 -1.71
CA GLU A 36 -7.24 -4.66 -2.93
C GLU A 36 -6.15 -3.69 -3.34
N LEU A 37 -5.06 -4.23 -3.82
CA LEU A 37 -3.94 -3.42 -4.29
C LEU A 37 -3.64 -3.76 -5.72
N ASP A 38 -3.46 -2.72 -6.52
CA ASP A 38 -3.01 -2.87 -7.90
C ASP A 38 -1.69 -2.16 -8.05
N ILE A 39 -0.85 -2.70 -8.91
CA ILE A 39 0.43 -2.07 -9.21
C ILE A 39 0.41 -1.63 -10.67
N ASN A 40 0.59 -0.35 -10.86
CA ASN A 40 0.65 0.23 -12.20
C ASN A 40 2.00 0.87 -12.40
N HIS A 41 2.38 1.02 -13.64
CA HIS A 41 3.64 1.65 -13.98
C HIS A 41 3.36 3.04 -14.55
N VAL A 42 4.12 4.00 -14.05
CA VAL A 42 3.95 5.38 -14.47
C VAL A 42 5.16 5.76 -15.33
N SER A 43 4.86 6.40 -16.46
CA SER A 43 5.87 6.90 -17.36
C SER A 43 5.69 8.40 -17.49
N THR A 44 6.68 9.15 -17.09
CA THR A 44 6.62 10.61 -17.17
C THR A 44 7.81 11.10 -17.96
N ILE A 45 7.60 12.12 -18.77
CA ILE A 45 8.68 12.70 -19.57
C ILE A 45 9.75 13.20 -18.62
N GLY A 46 10.98 12.75 -18.88
CA GLY A 46 12.12 13.15 -18.06
C GLY A 46 12.32 12.34 -16.81
N ALA A 47 11.49 11.33 -16.58
CA ALA A 47 11.62 10.47 -15.40
C ALA A 47 11.56 9.02 -15.84
N ARG A 48 12.11 8.17 -15.00
CA ARG A 48 12.08 6.74 -15.29
C ARG A 48 10.70 6.18 -14.99
N ASN A 49 10.36 5.14 -15.73
CA ASN A 49 9.15 4.40 -15.42
C ASN A 49 9.30 3.77 -14.04
N HIS A 50 8.27 3.86 -13.25
CA HIS A 50 8.30 3.25 -11.93
C HIS A 50 6.91 2.75 -11.58
N PRO A 51 6.85 1.73 -10.73
CA PRO A 51 5.55 1.22 -10.29
C PRO A 51 4.97 2.12 -9.21
N ILE A 52 3.65 2.20 -9.21
CA ILE A 52 2.93 2.82 -8.11
C ILE A 52 1.89 1.86 -7.62
N VAL A 53 1.60 1.92 -6.33
CA VAL A 53 0.61 1.08 -5.70
C VAL A 53 -0.68 1.86 -5.61
N MET A 54 -1.75 1.29 -6.15
CA MET A 54 -3.05 1.94 -6.13
C MET A 54 -3.97 1.14 -5.21
N PRO A 55 -4.26 1.66 -4.02
CA PRO A 55 -5.10 0.94 -3.08
C PRO A 55 -6.57 1.13 -3.42
N ASN A 56 -7.33 0.08 -3.23
CA ASN A 56 -8.76 0.13 -3.35
C ASN A 56 -9.32 -0.46 -2.06
N VAL A 57 -9.78 0.39 -1.19
CA VAL A 57 -10.27 -0.02 0.12
C VAL A 57 -11.77 0.15 0.14
N THR A 58 -12.47 -0.96 0.35
CA THR A 58 -13.92 -0.97 0.36
C THR A 58 -14.41 -1.34 1.74
N ILE A 59 -15.35 -0.55 2.25
CA ILE A 59 -15.94 -0.78 3.55
C ILE A 59 -17.34 -1.32 3.34
N ASN A 60 -17.58 -2.49 3.90
CA ASN A 60 -18.90 -3.09 3.87
C ASN A 60 -19.55 -2.89 5.24
N PRO A 61 -20.56 -2.02 5.35
CA PRO A 61 -21.14 -1.75 6.67
C PRO A 61 -21.68 -2.99 7.37
N CYS A 62 -22.08 -3.98 6.62
CA CYS A 62 -22.59 -5.20 7.24
C CYS A 62 -21.51 -5.97 7.96
N ASP A 63 -20.27 -5.77 7.59
CA ASP A 63 -19.14 -6.48 8.20
C ASP A 63 -18.46 -5.64 9.27
N ILE A 64 -18.86 -4.39 9.43
CA ILE A 64 -18.22 -3.49 10.39
C ILE A 64 -19.08 -3.42 11.63
N LYS A 65 -18.48 -3.87 12.73
CA LYS A 65 -19.18 -3.84 13.99
C LYS A 65 -19.14 -2.42 14.55
N GLY A 66 -20.29 -1.94 15.01
CA GLY A 66 -20.32 -0.63 15.62
C GLY A 66 -20.60 0.50 14.67
N VAL A 67 -20.75 0.20 13.39
CA VAL A 67 -21.12 1.23 12.44
C VAL A 67 -22.58 1.57 12.64
N GLU A 68 -22.84 2.84 12.85
CA GLU A 68 -24.20 3.28 13.00
C GLU A 68 -24.83 3.48 11.64
N ASP A 69 -26.04 3.05 11.54
CA ASP A 69 -26.74 3.15 10.32
C ASP A 69 -27.55 4.40 10.34
N GLU A 70 -27.23 5.32 9.62
CA GLU A 70 -27.99 6.56 9.70
C GLU A 70 -29.10 6.64 8.76
#